data_268d7a9478d36e8e9b4ce8eb51bde2a9
#
_entry.id   268d7a9478d36e8e9b4ce8eb51bde2a9
#
_cell.length_a   1.000
_cell.length_b   1.000
_cell.length_c   1.000
_cell.angle_alpha   90.00
_cell.angle_beta   90.00
_cell.angle_gamma   90.00
#
_symmetry.space_group_name_H-M   'P 1'
#
loop_
_entity.id
_entity.type
_entity.pdbx_description
1 polymer ?
#
loop_
_entity_poly.entity_id
_entity_poly.type
_entity_poly.pdbx_seq_one_letter_code
_entity_poly.pdbx_strand_id
1 'polypeptide(L)'
;MNYEEAVAYIEDIPRFTTKNSLDHTRECLKRLGDPQRKFRVIHVAGTNGKGSTCAFITSVLREAGYSCGLFTSPHLVEINERFQINEEVIDDDTFLRAFEKVKKLSDELVAEGSYHPTYFETLLLMGMVIFAEAGVDYVTLETGLGGIRGSGDRSWRTSGCNHCGGGSGSLCDHIHQPGSYAVSWEYGFRDRRREGRDHGAGCSGDLRWK
;
A
#
# COMPACT_ATOMS: atom_id res chain seq x y z
N MET A 1 21.81 -14.39 0.22
CA MET A 1 21.60 -13.46 -0.92
C MET A 1 22.04 -12.08 -0.46
N ASN A 2 22.75 -11.32 -1.27
CA ASN A 2 23.10 -9.93 -0.96
C ASN A 2 22.06 -8.96 -1.53
N TYR A 3 22.23 -7.66 -1.26
CA TYR A 3 21.29 -6.62 -1.71
C TYR A 3 21.19 -6.55 -3.25
N GLU A 4 22.33 -6.56 -3.96
CA GLU A 4 22.36 -6.48 -5.41
C GLU A 4 21.68 -7.68 -6.07
N GLU A 5 21.87 -8.89 -5.52
CA GLU A 5 21.18 -10.09 -5.98
C GLU A 5 19.68 -10.02 -5.75
N ALA A 6 19.23 -9.41 -4.64
CA ALA A 6 17.82 -9.22 -4.33
C ALA A 6 17.17 -8.21 -5.29
N VAL A 7 17.85 -7.10 -5.57
CA VAL A 7 17.39 -6.10 -6.53
C VAL A 7 17.30 -6.71 -7.92
N ALA A 8 18.35 -7.42 -8.38
CA ALA A 8 18.36 -8.08 -9.67
C ALA A 8 17.21 -9.09 -9.80
N TYR A 9 16.94 -9.88 -8.76
CA TYR A 9 15.79 -10.80 -8.73
C TYR A 9 14.47 -10.08 -8.92
N ILE A 10 14.24 -8.96 -8.21
CA ILE A 10 13.00 -8.20 -8.32
C ILE A 10 12.87 -7.59 -9.72
N GLU A 11 13.96 -7.07 -10.29
CA GLU A 11 13.94 -6.45 -11.61
C GLU A 11 13.69 -7.46 -12.75
N ASP A 12 14.06 -8.72 -12.56
CA ASP A 12 13.78 -9.83 -13.49
C ASP A 12 12.29 -10.25 -13.46
N ILE A 13 11.52 -9.88 -12.43
CA ILE A 13 10.09 -10.13 -12.40
C ILE A 13 9.41 -9.28 -13.49
N PRO A 14 8.66 -9.89 -14.41
CA PRO A 14 8.01 -9.14 -15.48
C PRO A 14 7.09 -8.04 -14.95
N ARG A 15 7.34 -6.80 -15.38
CA ARG A 15 6.57 -5.62 -14.93
C ARG A 15 5.15 -5.57 -15.50
N PHE A 16 4.93 -6.19 -16.65
CA PHE A 16 3.68 -6.16 -17.43
C PHE A 16 3.19 -7.60 -17.68
N THR A 17 2.79 -8.28 -16.64
CA THR A 17 2.12 -9.57 -16.72
C THR A 17 0.63 -9.42 -16.51
N THR A 18 -0.13 -10.50 -16.74
CA THR A 18 -1.51 -10.60 -16.29
C THR A 18 -1.53 -10.39 -14.78
N LYS A 19 -2.33 -9.42 -14.32
CA LYS A 19 -2.48 -9.16 -12.88
C LYS A 19 -3.06 -10.37 -12.19
N ASN A 20 -2.47 -10.72 -11.06
CA ASN A 20 -3.07 -11.67 -10.15
C ASN A 20 -4.41 -11.11 -9.60
N SER A 21 -5.27 -11.99 -9.14
CA SER A 21 -6.52 -11.57 -8.51
C SER A 21 -6.26 -10.88 -7.16
N LEU A 22 -7.21 -10.06 -6.71
CA LEU A 22 -7.14 -9.48 -5.37
C LEU A 22 -7.10 -10.54 -4.25
N ASP A 23 -7.72 -11.69 -4.50
CA ASP A 23 -7.71 -12.79 -3.55
C ASP A 23 -6.31 -13.40 -3.41
N HIS A 24 -5.52 -13.41 -4.49
CA HIS A 24 -4.11 -13.79 -4.44
C HIS A 24 -3.30 -12.84 -3.54
N THR A 25 -3.45 -11.53 -3.73
CA THR A 25 -2.76 -10.53 -2.88
C THR A 25 -3.20 -10.64 -1.41
N ARG A 26 -4.49 -10.89 -1.16
CA ARG A 26 -5.02 -11.11 0.19
C ARG A 26 -4.43 -12.36 0.84
N GLU A 27 -4.32 -13.44 0.09
CA GLU A 27 -3.69 -14.68 0.57
C GLU A 27 -2.22 -14.45 0.91
N CYS A 28 -1.48 -13.72 0.06
CA CYS A 28 -0.10 -13.34 0.35
C CYS A 28 0.01 -12.54 1.67
N LEU A 29 -0.84 -11.53 1.85
CA LEU A 29 -0.86 -10.72 3.08
C LEU A 29 -1.19 -11.57 4.31
N LYS A 30 -2.16 -12.47 4.20
CA LYS A 30 -2.54 -13.38 5.29
C LYS A 30 -1.39 -14.30 5.68
N ARG A 31 -0.67 -14.88 4.71
CA ARG A 31 0.50 -15.72 4.97
C ARG A 31 1.67 -14.95 5.58
N LEU A 32 1.79 -13.66 5.31
CA LEU A 32 2.74 -12.74 5.96
C LEU A 32 2.28 -12.29 7.36
N GLY A 33 1.13 -12.78 7.85
CA GLY A 33 0.59 -12.44 9.16
C GLY A 33 -0.17 -11.12 9.22
N ASP A 34 -0.81 -10.76 8.11
CA ASP A 34 -1.64 -9.54 7.98
C ASP A 34 -0.90 -8.25 8.39
N PRO A 35 0.31 -7.97 7.86
CA PRO A 35 1.11 -6.83 8.29
C PRO A 35 0.38 -5.49 8.12
N GLN A 36 -0.48 -5.35 7.10
CA GLN A 36 -1.28 -4.16 6.82
C GLN A 36 -2.27 -3.79 7.94
N ARG A 37 -2.54 -4.69 8.88
CA ARG A 37 -3.42 -4.43 10.03
C ARG A 37 -2.72 -3.75 11.21
N LYS A 38 -1.40 -3.58 11.13
CA LYS A 38 -0.61 -3.00 12.22
C LYS A 38 -0.54 -1.49 12.20
N PHE A 39 -0.93 -0.86 11.10
CA PHE A 39 -0.91 0.59 10.87
C PHE A 39 -2.14 1.06 10.11
N ARG A 40 -2.34 2.38 10.03
CA ARG A 40 -3.40 2.99 9.23
C ARG A 40 -2.88 3.33 7.85
N VAL A 41 -3.69 3.07 6.81
CA VAL A 41 -3.29 3.33 5.42
C VAL A 41 -4.05 4.52 4.86
N ILE A 42 -3.32 5.44 4.22
CA ILE A 42 -3.84 6.51 3.39
C ILE A 42 -3.43 6.20 1.95
N HIS A 43 -4.40 5.86 1.12
CA HIS A 43 -4.16 5.50 -0.26
C HIS A 43 -4.41 6.67 -1.18
N VAL A 44 -3.41 7.05 -1.98
CA VAL A 44 -3.47 8.19 -2.90
C VAL A 44 -3.50 7.68 -4.33
N ALA A 45 -4.60 7.97 -5.01
CA ALA A 45 -4.81 7.67 -6.43
C ALA A 45 -4.99 8.95 -7.23
N GLY A 46 -4.61 8.94 -8.50
CA GLY A 46 -4.73 10.10 -9.39
C GLY A 46 -3.88 9.92 -10.64
N THR A 47 -3.98 10.86 -11.59
CA THR A 47 -3.18 10.83 -12.81
C THR A 47 -1.79 11.43 -12.61
N ASN A 48 -1.69 12.61 -12.03
CA ASN A 48 -0.44 13.34 -11.80
C ASN A 48 -0.35 13.77 -10.34
N GLY A 49 0.87 14.04 -9.84
CA GLY A 49 1.13 14.61 -8.50
C GLY A 49 0.84 13.67 -7.33
N LYS A 50 0.63 12.37 -7.55
CA LYS A 50 0.41 11.39 -6.48
C LYS A 50 1.54 11.38 -5.45
N GLY A 51 2.79 11.24 -5.93
CA GLY A 51 3.97 11.21 -5.06
C GLY A 51 4.09 12.49 -4.23
N SER A 52 3.89 13.67 -4.84
CA SER A 52 3.90 14.95 -4.11
C SER A 52 2.79 15.00 -3.05
N THR A 53 1.57 14.53 -3.39
CA THR A 53 0.46 14.46 -2.44
C THR A 53 0.79 13.51 -1.28
N CYS A 54 1.38 12.35 -1.58
CA CYS A 54 1.84 11.41 -0.55
C CYS A 54 2.87 12.07 0.38
N ALA A 55 3.86 12.75 -0.18
CA ALA A 55 4.89 13.44 0.60
C ALA A 55 4.28 14.52 1.52
N PHE A 56 3.38 15.36 1.00
CA PHE A 56 2.69 16.36 1.82
C PHE A 56 1.88 15.75 2.96
N ILE A 57 1.10 14.69 2.68
CA ILE A 57 0.32 14.01 3.72
C ILE A 57 1.25 13.44 4.79
N THR A 58 2.34 12.77 4.37
CA THR A 58 3.31 12.20 5.29
C THR A 58 3.95 13.27 6.17
N SER A 59 4.36 14.40 5.58
CA SER A 59 4.96 15.51 6.32
C SER A 59 3.99 16.11 7.34
N VAL A 60 2.71 16.32 6.98
CA VAL A 60 1.68 16.81 7.90
C VAL A 60 1.47 15.84 9.08
N LEU A 61 1.44 14.53 8.82
CA LEU A 61 1.28 13.53 9.87
C LEU A 61 2.51 13.49 10.80
N ARG A 62 3.70 13.67 10.25
CA ARG A 62 4.95 13.76 11.01
C ARG A 62 4.97 14.98 11.92
N GLU A 63 4.60 16.15 11.41
CA GLU A 63 4.45 17.38 12.22
C GLU A 63 3.39 17.23 13.31
N ALA A 64 2.36 16.42 13.07
CA ALA A 64 1.36 16.06 14.09
C ALA A 64 1.87 15.03 15.12
N GLY A 65 3.13 14.57 15.03
CA GLY A 65 3.79 13.68 15.97
C GLY A 65 3.56 12.19 15.73
N TYR A 66 3.08 11.80 14.56
CA TYR A 66 2.91 10.39 14.20
C TYR A 66 4.16 9.81 13.55
N SER A 67 4.40 8.52 13.78
CA SER A 67 5.37 7.73 13.02
C SER A 67 4.76 7.33 11.69
N CYS A 68 5.48 7.57 10.59
CA CYS A 68 4.92 7.43 9.24
C CYS A 68 5.79 6.57 8.32
N GLY A 69 5.14 5.72 7.54
CA GLY A 69 5.69 5.08 6.36
C GLY A 69 5.20 5.78 5.09
N LEU A 70 6.04 5.80 4.07
CA LEU A 70 5.71 6.31 2.74
C LEU A 70 6.14 5.29 1.70
N PHE A 71 5.17 4.89 0.84
CA PHE A 71 5.43 4.04 -0.32
C PHE A 71 5.12 4.82 -1.60
N THR A 72 6.13 4.98 -2.45
CA THR A 72 6.01 5.72 -3.71
C THR A 72 6.39 4.88 -4.93
N SER A 73 5.97 5.32 -6.11
CA SER A 73 6.33 4.69 -7.38
C SER A 73 6.29 5.67 -8.56
N PRO A 74 7.26 5.58 -9.49
CA PRO A 74 8.47 4.75 -9.47
C PRO A 74 9.58 5.31 -8.57
N HIS A 75 10.70 4.61 -8.43
CA HIS A 75 11.96 5.16 -7.94
C HIS A 75 12.70 5.89 -9.09
N LEU A 76 13.64 6.75 -8.77
CA LEU A 76 14.44 7.50 -9.74
C LEU A 76 15.82 6.87 -9.95
N VAL A 77 16.50 6.50 -8.91
CA VAL A 77 17.85 5.92 -8.92
C VAL A 77 17.85 4.55 -8.27
N GLU A 78 17.45 4.47 -7.00
CA GLU A 78 17.51 3.25 -6.21
C GLU A 78 16.13 2.75 -5.79
N ILE A 79 15.96 1.42 -5.79
CA ILE A 79 14.69 0.79 -5.46
C ILE A 79 14.25 1.10 -4.01
N ASN A 80 15.18 1.36 -3.11
CA ASN A 80 14.93 1.72 -1.71
C ASN A 80 14.15 3.02 -1.55
N GLU A 81 14.27 3.96 -2.52
CA GLU A 81 13.51 5.23 -2.53
C GLU A 81 11.99 5.03 -2.41
N ARG A 82 11.52 3.84 -2.81
CA ARG A 82 10.09 3.49 -2.71
C ARG A 82 9.59 3.35 -1.29
N PHE A 83 10.50 3.14 -0.34
CA PHE A 83 10.19 2.85 1.05
C PHE A 83 10.86 3.88 1.96
N GLN A 84 10.07 4.70 2.59
CA GLN A 84 10.59 5.67 3.55
C GLN A 84 9.90 5.47 4.90
N ILE A 85 10.67 5.58 5.97
CA ILE A 85 10.19 5.57 7.35
C ILE A 85 10.57 6.92 7.94
N ASN A 86 9.57 7.69 8.35
CA ASN A 86 9.78 9.02 8.93
C ASN A 86 10.60 9.96 8.01
N GLU A 87 10.31 9.91 6.70
CA GLU A 87 10.96 10.69 5.63
C GLU A 87 12.40 10.26 5.31
N GLU A 88 12.89 9.20 5.92
CA GLU A 88 14.20 8.62 5.62
C GLU A 88 14.04 7.35 4.77
N VAL A 89 14.82 7.24 3.70
CA VAL A 89 14.88 6.04 2.87
C VAL A 89 15.44 4.88 3.69
N ILE A 90 14.86 3.71 3.56
CA ILE A 90 15.32 2.51 4.27
C ILE A 90 16.74 2.10 3.84
N ASP A 91 17.46 1.45 4.75
CA ASP A 91 18.75 0.84 4.46
C ASP A 91 18.62 -0.50 3.72
N ASP A 92 19.75 -0.98 3.16
CA ASP A 92 19.83 -2.22 2.39
C ASP A 92 19.53 -3.44 3.24
N ASP A 93 19.88 -3.43 4.52
CA ASP A 93 19.60 -4.53 5.44
C ASP A 93 18.08 -4.68 5.70
N THR A 94 17.39 -3.56 5.85
CA THR A 94 15.92 -3.54 6.01
C THR A 94 15.24 -4.03 4.74
N PHE A 95 15.71 -3.59 3.58
CA PHE A 95 15.24 -4.06 2.29
C PHE A 95 15.43 -5.56 2.14
N LEU A 96 16.64 -6.05 2.40
CA LEU A 96 16.99 -7.46 2.25
C LEU A 96 16.16 -8.36 3.17
N ARG A 97 15.99 -7.99 4.44
CA ARG A 97 15.14 -8.74 5.39
C ARG A 97 13.70 -8.87 4.91
N ALA A 98 13.13 -7.78 4.39
CA ALA A 98 11.76 -7.79 3.86
C ALA A 98 11.67 -8.62 2.58
N PHE A 99 12.65 -8.48 1.69
CA PHE A 99 12.75 -9.27 0.48
C PHE A 99 12.80 -10.78 0.76
N GLU A 100 13.65 -11.23 1.68
CA GLU A 100 13.79 -12.64 2.02
C GLU A 100 12.47 -13.26 2.50
N LYS A 101 11.68 -12.51 3.29
CA LYS A 101 10.35 -12.96 3.74
C LYS A 101 9.36 -13.11 2.58
N VAL A 102 9.33 -12.12 1.69
CA VAL A 102 8.42 -12.13 0.53
C VAL A 102 8.88 -13.18 -0.49
N LYS A 103 10.18 -13.32 -0.71
CA LYS A 103 10.73 -14.35 -1.59
C LYS A 103 10.36 -15.76 -1.10
N LYS A 104 10.55 -16.03 0.19
CA LYS A 104 10.16 -17.32 0.79
C LYS A 104 8.69 -17.62 0.54
N LEU A 105 7.80 -16.65 0.77
CA LEU A 105 6.38 -16.79 0.46
C LEU A 105 6.16 -17.08 -1.02
N SER A 106 6.84 -16.36 -1.92
CA SER A 106 6.70 -16.55 -3.36
C SER A 106 7.13 -17.96 -3.80
N ASP A 107 8.23 -18.45 -3.25
CA ASP A 107 8.73 -19.81 -3.53
C ASP A 107 7.73 -20.88 -3.04
N GLU A 108 7.11 -20.68 -1.87
CA GLU A 108 6.08 -21.56 -1.33
C GLU A 108 4.82 -21.58 -2.23
N LEU A 109 4.34 -20.42 -2.65
CA LEU A 109 3.19 -20.30 -3.54
C LEU A 109 3.43 -21.00 -4.88
N VAL A 110 4.59 -20.81 -5.49
CA VAL A 110 4.95 -21.47 -6.75
C VAL A 110 5.05 -22.98 -6.56
N ALA A 111 5.63 -23.46 -5.47
CA ALA A 111 5.70 -24.89 -5.16
C ALA A 111 4.31 -25.53 -4.97
N GLU A 112 3.32 -24.77 -4.51
CA GLU A 112 1.91 -25.18 -4.38
C GLU A 112 1.14 -25.09 -5.72
N GLY A 113 1.79 -24.66 -6.82
CA GLY A 113 1.17 -24.47 -8.13
C GLY A 113 0.36 -23.15 -8.27
N SER A 114 0.57 -22.21 -7.36
CA SER A 114 0.01 -20.87 -7.44
C SER A 114 0.92 -19.94 -8.25
N TYR A 115 0.47 -18.70 -8.46
CA TYR A 115 1.21 -17.70 -9.22
C TYR A 115 2.21 -16.95 -8.35
N HIS A 116 3.36 -16.60 -8.92
CA HIS A 116 4.30 -15.67 -8.32
C HIS A 116 3.67 -14.27 -8.23
N PRO A 117 3.86 -13.52 -7.12
CA PRO A 117 3.48 -12.11 -7.07
C PRO A 117 4.14 -11.31 -8.21
N THR A 118 3.39 -10.41 -8.83
CA THR A 118 3.93 -9.51 -9.86
C THR A 118 4.98 -8.57 -9.27
N TYR A 119 5.77 -7.91 -10.12
CA TYR A 119 6.76 -6.91 -9.70
C TYR A 119 6.21 -5.91 -8.68
N PHE A 120 5.05 -5.30 -8.97
CA PHE A 120 4.45 -4.32 -8.08
C PHE A 120 3.90 -4.96 -6.78
N GLU A 121 3.30 -6.15 -6.88
CA GLU A 121 2.80 -6.88 -5.71
C GLU A 121 3.95 -7.27 -4.77
N THR A 122 5.08 -7.72 -5.31
CA THR A 122 6.29 -8.04 -4.52
C THR A 122 6.74 -6.82 -3.73
N LEU A 123 6.89 -5.65 -4.38
CA LEU A 123 7.28 -4.42 -3.71
C LEU A 123 6.23 -3.95 -2.68
N LEU A 124 4.95 -4.08 -3.00
CA LEU A 124 3.88 -3.74 -2.06
C LEU A 124 3.93 -4.63 -0.82
N LEU A 125 4.09 -5.95 -1.00
CA LEU A 125 4.19 -6.90 0.12
C LEU A 125 5.42 -6.62 0.99
N MET A 126 6.57 -6.28 0.36
CA MET A 126 7.76 -5.84 1.08
C MET A 126 7.48 -4.59 1.90
N GLY A 127 6.84 -3.57 1.29
CA GLY A 127 6.45 -2.35 2.01
C GLY A 127 5.56 -2.63 3.22
N MET A 128 4.57 -3.52 3.08
CA MET A 128 3.72 -3.91 4.22
C MET A 128 4.51 -4.54 5.36
N VAL A 129 5.50 -5.40 5.04
CA VAL A 129 6.39 -6.02 6.03
C VAL A 129 7.28 -4.97 6.70
N ILE A 130 7.94 -4.11 5.90
CA ILE A 130 8.85 -3.06 6.39
C ILE A 130 8.12 -2.14 7.38
N PHE A 131 6.97 -1.60 7.00
CA PHE A 131 6.23 -0.65 7.82
C PHE A 131 5.65 -1.31 9.09
N ALA A 132 5.23 -2.58 8.98
CA ALA A 132 4.75 -3.32 10.14
C ALA A 132 5.85 -3.62 11.16
N GLU A 133 7.07 -3.86 10.72
CA GLU A 133 8.24 -4.10 11.57
C GLU A 133 8.77 -2.81 12.19
N ALA A 134 8.73 -1.72 11.43
CA ALA A 134 9.07 -0.39 11.94
C ALA A 134 8.05 0.14 12.96
N GLY A 135 6.85 -0.45 13.03
CA GLY A 135 5.82 -0.06 13.99
C GLY A 135 5.26 1.34 13.75
N VAL A 136 5.16 1.76 12.49
CA VAL A 136 4.61 3.08 12.14
C VAL A 136 3.12 3.19 12.44
N ASP A 137 2.63 4.40 12.73
CA ASP A 137 1.22 4.66 13.00
C ASP A 137 0.40 4.77 11.70
N TYR A 138 0.98 5.41 10.68
CA TYR A 138 0.37 5.66 9.38
C TYR A 138 1.29 5.27 8.24
N VAL A 139 0.69 4.80 7.15
CA VAL A 139 1.39 4.57 5.88
C VAL A 139 0.64 5.28 4.77
N THR A 140 1.34 6.15 4.04
CA THR A 140 0.82 6.76 2.83
C THR A 140 1.28 5.93 1.62
N LEU A 141 0.31 5.43 0.85
CA LEU A 141 0.55 4.58 -0.31
C LEU A 141 0.22 5.30 -1.61
N GLU A 142 1.19 5.43 -2.50
CA GLU A 142 0.96 5.83 -3.87
C GLU A 142 0.46 4.65 -4.71
N THR A 143 -0.65 4.87 -5.44
CA THR A 143 -1.14 3.87 -6.40
C THR A 143 -0.18 3.74 -7.59
N GLY A 144 0.25 2.54 -7.90
CA GLY A 144 1.05 2.25 -9.09
C GLY A 144 0.29 2.47 -10.40
N LEU A 145 1.03 2.58 -11.52
CA LEU A 145 0.51 2.87 -12.87
C LEU A 145 -0.59 1.90 -13.37
N GLY A 146 -0.77 0.77 -12.74
CA GLY A 146 -1.78 -0.22 -13.11
C GLY A 146 -3.14 -0.07 -12.44
N GLY A 147 -3.33 0.84 -11.50
CA GLY A 147 -4.55 0.95 -10.69
C GLY A 147 -5.78 1.49 -11.45
N ILE A 148 -5.59 2.27 -12.49
CA ILE A 148 -6.67 3.01 -13.15
C ILE A 148 -6.85 2.63 -14.63
N ARG A 149 -5.84 2.08 -15.29
CA ARG A 149 -5.94 1.66 -16.69
C ARG A 149 -6.13 0.16 -16.82
N GLY A 150 -7.30 -0.26 -17.04
CA GLY A 150 -7.55 -1.60 -17.54
C GLY A 150 -8.86 -2.13 -17.05
N SER A 151 -9.76 -2.29 -17.96
CA SER A 151 -10.98 -3.06 -17.89
C SER A 151 -11.82 -2.77 -16.63
N GLY A 152 -12.85 -2.01 -16.78
CA GLY A 152 -14.09 -1.96 -15.99
C GLY A 152 -14.22 -2.69 -14.64
N ASP A 153 -13.15 -3.24 -14.12
CA ASP A 153 -13.14 -3.97 -12.89
C ASP A 153 -13.06 -2.99 -11.70
N ARG A 154 -14.20 -2.83 -11.11
CA ARG A 154 -14.47 -1.97 -9.94
C ARG A 154 -13.97 -2.56 -8.63
N SER A 155 -13.10 -3.59 -8.67
CA SER A 155 -12.76 -4.40 -7.51
C SER A 155 -11.94 -3.69 -6.43
N TRP A 156 -11.18 -2.65 -6.80
CA TRP A 156 -10.51 -1.78 -5.81
C TRP A 156 -11.47 -0.83 -5.09
N ARG A 157 -12.73 -0.70 -5.58
CA ARG A 157 -13.72 0.21 -5.03
C ARG A 157 -14.49 -0.32 -3.84
N THR A 158 -14.45 -1.63 -3.58
CA THR A 158 -15.46 -2.23 -2.70
C THR A 158 -14.93 -3.03 -1.53
N SER A 159 -13.62 -3.20 -1.39
CA SER A 159 -13.10 -4.02 -0.28
C SER A 159 -13.10 -3.33 1.08
N GLY A 160 -13.45 -2.06 1.17
CA GLY A 160 -13.47 -1.29 2.42
C GLY A 160 -14.75 -0.51 2.72
N CYS A 161 -15.72 -0.40 1.80
CA CYS A 161 -16.89 0.42 2.03
C CYS A 161 -18.22 -0.34 1.84
N ASN A 162 -18.46 -1.36 2.65
CA ASN A 162 -19.77 -2.03 2.72
C ASN A 162 -20.81 -1.25 3.55
N HIS A 163 -20.55 0.01 3.92
CA HIS A 163 -21.46 0.80 4.77
C HIS A 163 -21.89 2.15 4.18
N CYS A 164 -21.66 2.41 2.90
CA CYS A 164 -22.31 3.55 2.24
C CYS A 164 -23.62 3.10 1.62
N GLY A 165 -24.66 3.06 2.42
CA GLY A 165 -26.03 2.91 1.97
C GLY A 165 -26.44 4.00 1.00
N GLY A 166 -26.96 3.61 -0.15
CA GLY A 166 -27.84 4.33 -1.04
C GLY A 166 -27.67 5.85 -1.21
N GLY A 167 -26.80 6.27 -2.12
CA GLY A 167 -26.77 7.61 -2.63
C GLY A 167 -25.97 7.62 -3.93
N SER A 168 -26.62 7.85 -5.07
CA SER A 168 -26.04 7.94 -6.40
C SER A 168 -25.13 9.15 -6.49
N GLY A 169 -23.82 8.94 -6.38
CA GLY A 169 -22.79 9.97 -6.47
C GLY A 169 -21.47 9.48 -5.93
N SER A 170 -20.95 8.38 -6.50
CA SER A 170 -19.70 7.81 -6.06
C SER A 170 -18.52 8.74 -6.38
N LEU A 171 -17.69 9.07 -5.40
CA LEU A 171 -16.39 9.76 -5.53
C LEU A 171 -15.52 9.20 -6.68
N CYS A 172 -15.80 7.98 -7.12
CA CYS A 172 -15.13 7.31 -8.23
C CYS A 172 -15.44 7.91 -9.61
N ASP A 173 -16.53 8.61 -9.79
CA ASP A 173 -16.90 9.20 -11.11
C ASP A 173 -16.08 10.47 -11.42
N HIS A 174 -15.43 11.06 -10.42
CA HIS A 174 -14.60 12.26 -10.58
C HIS A 174 -13.13 11.95 -10.88
N ILE A 175 -12.66 10.69 -10.75
CA ILE A 175 -11.25 10.31 -10.97
C ILE A 175 -10.89 10.29 -12.48
N HIS A 176 -11.85 10.41 -13.37
CA HIS A 176 -11.65 10.35 -14.82
C HIS A 176 -11.33 11.71 -15.46
N GLN A 177 -11.34 12.79 -14.70
CA GLN A 177 -10.95 14.10 -15.23
C GLN A 177 -9.44 14.34 -15.03
N PRO A 178 -8.73 14.92 -16.00
CA PRO A 178 -7.34 15.33 -15.84
C PRO A 178 -7.19 16.25 -14.63
N GLY A 179 -6.30 15.87 -13.70
CA GLY A 179 -6.03 16.66 -12.49
C GLY A 179 -6.85 16.29 -11.25
N SER A 180 -7.72 15.27 -11.29
CA SER A 180 -8.44 14.81 -10.11
C SER A 180 -7.62 13.83 -9.27
N TYR A 181 -7.74 13.95 -7.95
CA TYR A 181 -7.12 13.08 -6.96
C TYR A 181 -8.21 12.43 -6.12
N ALA A 182 -8.01 11.17 -5.76
CA ALA A 182 -8.79 10.52 -4.72
C ALA A 182 -7.85 10.13 -3.58
N VAL A 183 -8.19 10.56 -2.39
CA VAL A 183 -7.55 10.12 -1.15
C VAL A 183 -8.58 9.28 -0.41
N SER A 184 -8.27 8.01 -0.18
CA SER A 184 -9.10 7.14 0.63
C SER A 184 -8.29 6.61 1.81
N TRP A 185 -8.91 6.51 2.99
CA TRP A 185 -8.30 5.86 4.14
C TRP A 185 -9.16 4.69 4.61
N GLU A 186 -8.50 3.62 4.98
CA GLU A 186 -9.11 2.48 5.65
C GLU A 186 -8.64 2.42 7.10
N TYR A 187 -9.59 2.21 8.02
CA TYR A 187 -9.29 2.02 9.43
C TYR A 187 -9.17 0.52 9.71
N GLY A 188 -7.96 0.10 10.08
CA GLY A 188 -7.77 -1.14 10.81
C GLY A 188 -7.30 -0.79 12.22
N PHE A 189 -8.21 -0.67 13.21
CA PHE A 189 -7.85 -0.19 14.53
C PHE A 189 -8.05 -1.24 15.62
N ARG A 190 -6.97 -1.56 16.36
CA ARG A 190 -7.04 -1.84 17.80
C ARG A 190 -6.43 -0.67 18.54
N ASP A 191 -7.26 0.11 19.22
CA ASP A 191 -6.81 1.15 20.13
C ASP A 191 -6.11 0.50 21.34
N ARG A 192 -4.78 0.60 21.41
CA ARG A 192 -4.01 0.15 22.60
C ARG A 192 -4.16 1.09 23.79
N ARG A 193 -4.90 2.20 23.69
CA ARG A 193 -5.04 3.19 24.76
C ARG A 193 -6.41 3.22 25.41
N ARG A 194 -7.35 2.36 25.00
CA ARG A 194 -8.69 2.28 25.64
C ARG A 194 -9.14 0.85 25.77
N GLU A 195 -8.60 0.14 26.75
CA GLU A 195 -9.35 -0.93 27.38
C GLU A 195 -10.50 -0.27 28.18
N GLY A 196 -11.70 -0.43 27.72
CA GLY A 196 -12.94 -0.07 28.40
C GLY A 196 -13.72 1.07 27.80
N ARG A 197 -14.37 0.84 26.67
CA ARG A 197 -15.74 1.22 26.29
C ARG A 197 -15.99 0.87 24.81
N ASP A 198 -16.86 -0.08 24.58
CA ASP A 198 -17.51 -0.32 23.31
C ASP A 198 -18.25 0.93 22.85
N HIS A 199 -17.87 1.50 21.74
CA HIS A 199 -18.72 2.24 20.83
C HIS A 199 -18.14 2.16 19.42
N GLY A 200 -18.77 1.32 18.59
CA GLY A 200 -18.57 1.34 17.15
C GLY A 200 -19.07 2.68 16.59
N ALA A 201 -18.15 3.44 16.04
CA ALA A 201 -18.47 4.55 15.16
C ALA A 201 -17.38 4.60 14.08
N GLY A 202 -17.69 4.01 12.93
CA GLY A 202 -16.93 4.22 11.70
C GLY A 202 -17.20 5.63 11.20
N CYS A 203 -16.19 6.49 11.23
CA CYS A 203 -16.23 7.77 10.51
C CYS A 203 -15.39 7.62 9.24
N SER A 204 -16.05 7.60 8.08
CA SER A 204 -15.45 7.89 6.79
C SER A 204 -15.48 9.41 6.60
N GLY A 205 -14.33 10.02 6.44
CA GLY A 205 -14.22 11.45 6.16
C GLY A 205 -13.66 11.69 4.76
N ASP A 206 -14.41 12.35 3.91
CA ASP A 206 -13.96 12.84 2.62
C ASP A 206 -13.44 14.28 2.78
N LEU A 207 -12.16 14.49 2.56
CA LEU A 207 -11.60 15.83 2.42
C LEU A 207 -11.58 16.23 0.94
N ARG A 208 -12.42 17.20 0.58
CA ARG A 208 -12.33 17.88 -0.72
C ARG A 208 -11.56 19.19 -0.53
N TRP A 209 -10.50 19.32 -1.28
CA TRP A 209 -9.87 20.63 -1.48
C TRP A 209 -10.43 21.26 -2.76
N LYS A 210 -10.83 22.50 -2.66
CA LYS A 210 -11.23 23.33 -3.82
C LYS A 210 -10.00 23.92 -4.46
#